data_257a1cf6112ba7b4546c6e792055a688
#
_entry.id   257a1cf6112ba7b4546c6e792055a688
#
_cell.length_a   1.000
_cell.length_b   1.000
_cell.length_c   1.000
_cell.angle_alpha   90.00
_cell.angle_beta   90.00
_cell.angle_gamma   90.00
#
_symmetry.space_group_name_H-M   'P 1'
#
loop_
_entity.id
_entity.type
_entity.pdbx_description
1 polymer ?
#
loop_
_entity_poly.entity_id
_entity_poly.type
_entity_poly.pdbx_seq_one_letter_code
_entity_poly.pdbx_strand_id
1 'polypeptide(L)'
;MVDMNYTELDWRWAIILGVALRDGLLNAVDDEPRSADEVAWDLGLDERAVHVLLSSLDELGILEENEGRFRMREEHQGPLLDPEHPDYAGGSVVHRCELIGSWSRIGETLETGKPIEDRTSQDFGGTRTFIQSMRRGARAGAMGVAGAVLSRLPENASILDVGGGPGTNAEAFAGAGARVIVFDRPEVIELMKDQLIKAGIETVAGDMNEALPEGPFDAIYYGNTSHMYGPAENRELFDRMRRSLVPRGLLAIREFVRGMSEDAALFAVNMLVLTAGGGTYTREEYEEWLTGAGYEGVEFVPVPGRGTHLVFARNPG
;
A
#
# COMPACT_ATOMS: atom_id res chain seq x y z
N MET A 1 11.70 -23.23 15.52
CA MET A 1 11.59 -21.81 15.17
C MET A 1 10.13 -21.54 14.89
N VAL A 2 9.47 -20.69 15.65
CA VAL A 2 8.12 -20.25 15.33
C VAL A 2 8.27 -19.20 14.24
N ASP A 3 7.74 -19.49 13.06
CA ASP A 3 7.72 -18.55 11.94
C ASP A 3 6.81 -17.37 12.36
N MET A 4 7.44 -16.29 12.84
CA MET A 4 6.71 -15.16 13.42
C MET A 4 6.03 -14.35 12.32
N ASN A 5 4.71 -14.38 12.29
CA ASN A 5 3.95 -13.53 11.38
C ASN A 5 3.78 -12.12 11.98
N TYR A 6 4.71 -11.21 11.69
CA TYR A 6 4.69 -9.84 12.21
C TYR A 6 3.41 -9.06 11.86
N THR A 7 2.68 -9.46 10.82
CA THR A 7 1.45 -8.78 10.40
C THR A 7 0.20 -9.27 11.13
N GLU A 8 0.29 -10.37 11.90
CA GLU A 8 -0.79 -10.94 12.69
C GLU A 8 -0.59 -10.80 14.22
N LEU A 9 0.41 -10.04 14.64
CA LEU A 9 0.66 -9.76 16.05
C LEU A 9 -0.57 -9.16 16.73
N ASP A 10 -0.76 -9.48 18.02
CA ASP A 10 -1.68 -8.75 18.89
C ASP A 10 -1.43 -7.25 18.80
N TRP A 11 -2.49 -6.45 18.94
CA TRP A 11 -2.39 -5.00 18.73
C TRP A 11 -1.37 -4.32 19.66
N ARG A 12 -1.17 -4.83 20.89
CA ARG A 12 -0.18 -4.31 21.85
C ARG A 12 1.23 -4.55 21.35
N TRP A 13 1.53 -5.77 20.86
CA TRP A 13 2.82 -6.10 20.25
C TRP A 13 3.07 -5.34 18.95
N ALA A 14 2.01 -5.14 18.16
CA ALA A 14 2.11 -4.33 16.95
C ALA A 14 2.50 -2.87 17.26
N ILE A 15 2.00 -2.30 18.36
CA ILE A 15 2.39 -0.96 18.83
C ILE A 15 3.84 -0.97 19.32
N ILE A 16 4.22 -1.90 20.20
CA ILE A 16 5.57 -1.97 20.77
C ILE A 16 6.61 -2.09 19.67
N LEU A 17 6.42 -3.07 18.78
CA LEU A 17 7.35 -3.31 17.67
C LEU A 17 7.37 -2.15 16.65
N GLY A 18 6.19 -1.58 16.35
CA GLY A 18 6.07 -0.45 15.43
C GLY A 18 6.76 0.83 15.94
N VAL A 19 6.59 1.13 17.24
CA VAL A 19 7.30 2.24 17.90
C VAL A 19 8.81 1.99 17.90
N ALA A 20 9.25 0.78 18.27
CA ALA A 20 10.66 0.43 18.31
C ALA A 20 11.35 0.55 16.94
N LEU A 21 10.66 0.19 15.86
CA LEU A 21 11.13 0.38 14.49
C LEU A 21 11.18 1.87 14.10
N ARG A 22 10.08 2.57 14.31
CA ARG A 22 9.93 3.98 13.91
C ARG A 22 10.93 4.89 14.61
N ASP A 23 11.13 4.68 15.91
CA ASP A 23 11.96 5.54 16.76
C ASP A 23 13.41 5.05 16.85
N GLY A 24 13.78 4.00 16.08
CA GLY A 24 15.16 3.55 15.89
C GLY A 24 15.73 2.66 16.99
N LEU A 25 14.89 2.16 17.93
CA LEU A 25 15.38 1.31 19.02
C LEU A 25 16.01 0.00 18.49
N LEU A 26 15.39 -0.62 17.47
CA LEU A 26 15.92 -1.86 16.88
C LEU A 26 17.24 -1.62 16.14
N ASN A 27 17.34 -0.51 15.39
CA ASN A 27 18.58 -0.14 14.72
C ASN A 27 19.72 0.11 15.71
N ALA A 28 19.41 0.65 16.90
CA ALA A 28 20.40 0.94 17.92
C ALA A 28 21.04 -0.33 18.55
N VAL A 29 20.36 -1.48 18.46
CA VAL A 29 20.80 -2.76 19.04
C VAL A 29 21.01 -3.86 17.99
N ASP A 30 21.10 -3.49 16.71
CA ASP A 30 21.24 -4.43 15.59
C ASP A 30 22.63 -5.05 15.53
N ASP A 31 23.67 -4.20 15.44
CA ASP A 31 25.04 -4.62 15.21
C ASP A 31 25.75 -5.12 16.49
N GLU A 32 25.57 -4.39 17.61
CA GLU A 32 26.28 -4.65 18.86
C GLU A 32 25.34 -4.67 20.06
N PRO A 33 25.60 -5.52 21.08
CA PRO A 33 24.84 -5.51 22.32
C PRO A 33 24.98 -4.16 23.05
N ARG A 34 23.85 -3.53 23.38
CA ARG A 34 23.81 -2.22 24.07
C ARG A 34 22.88 -2.24 25.27
N SER A 35 23.21 -1.45 26.28
CA SER A 35 22.36 -1.25 27.44
C SER A 35 21.24 -0.24 27.15
N ALA A 36 20.17 -0.27 27.93
CA ALA A 36 19.03 0.63 27.74
C ALA A 36 19.41 2.10 27.90
N ASP A 37 20.31 2.42 28.85
CA ASP A 37 20.81 3.77 29.09
C ASP A 37 21.67 4.29 27.93
N GLU A 38 22.52 3.46 27.30
CA GLU A 38 23.28 3.81 26.11
C GLU A 38 22.34 4.11 24.93
N VAL A 39 21.30 3.28 24.72
CA VAL A 39 20.31 3.49 23.65
C VAL A 39 19.49 4.75 23.91
N ALA A 40 19.02 4.94 25.17
CA ALA A 40 18.24 6.11 25.54
C ALA A 40 19.03 7.42 25.36
N TRP A 41 20.32 7.43 25.75
CA TRP A 41 21.20 8.57 25.57
C TRP A 41 21.35 8.96 24.10
N ASP A 42 21.66 7.99 23.23
CA ASP A 42 21.92 8.25 21.81
C ASP A 42 20.67 8.71 21.06
N LEU A 43 19.50 8.17 21.42
CA LEU A 43 18.22 8.52 20.76
C LEU A 43 17.50 9.71 21.42
N GLY A 44 18.02 10.22 22.57
CA GLY A 44 17.38 11.31 23.31
C GLY A 44 16.04 10.92 23.94
N LEU A 45 15.90 9.64 24.38
CA LEU A 45 14.69 9.05 24.94
C LEU A 45 14.80 8.85 26.46
N ASP A 46 13.66 8.59 27.11
CA ASP A 46 13.62 8.26 28.55
C ASP A 46 14.18 6.85 28.79
N GLU A 47 15.18 6.73 29.67
CA GLU A 47 15.88 5.47 29.98
C GLU A 47 14.94 4.37 30.48
N ARG A 48 13.99 4.71 31.38
CA ARG A 48 13.02 3.74 31.91
C ARG A 48 12.10 3.21 30.80
N ALA A 49 11.64 4.12 29.90
CA ALA A 49 10.78 3.74 28.79
C ALA A 49 11.51 2.82 27.81
N VAL A 50 12.76 3.16 27.44
CA VAL A 50 13.60 2.33 26.57
C VAL A 50 13.83 0.96 27.19
N HIS A 51 14.21 0.89 28.48
CA HIS A 51 14.44 -0.39 29.18
C HIS A 51 13.19 -1.28 29.13
N VAL A 52 12.01 -0.74 29.44
CA VAL A 52 10.75 -1.50 29.42
C VAL A 52 10.43 -2.01 28.02
N LEU A 53 10.64 -1.19 26.97
CA LEU A 53 10.36 -1.60 25.59
C LEU A 53 11.35 -2.67 25.12
N LEU A 54 12.66 -2.51 25.36
CA LEU A 54 13.68 -3.50 24.99
C LEU A 54 13.45 -4.84 25.71
N SER A 55 13.13 -4.81 27.01
CA SER A 55 12.79 -6.02 27.76
C SER A 55 11.51 -6.70 27.21
N SER A 56 10.52 -5.92 26.82
CA SER A 56 9.31 -6.48 26.19
C SER A 56 9.60 -7.14 24.85
N LEU A 57 10.53 -6.58 24.07
CA LEU A 57 10.96 -7.14 22.77
C LEU A 57 11.83 -8.39 22.94
N ASP A 58 12.58 -8.51 24.04
CA ASP A 58 13.27 -9.75 24.42
C ASP A 58 12.25 -10.86 24.76
N GLU A 59 11.23 -10.57 25.57
CA GLU A 59 10.14 -11.50 25.86
C GLU A 59 9.34 -11.92 24.62
N LEU A 60 9.21 -11.04 23.63
CA LEU A 60 8.61 -11.37 22.33
C LEU A 60 9.55 -12.23 21.46
N GLY A 61 10.82 -12.34 21.82
CA GLY A 61 11.84 -13.09 21.09
C GLY A 61 12.46 -12.34 19.91
N ILE A 62 12.26 -11.03 19.80
CA ILE A 62 12.90 -10.18 18.79
C ILE A 62 14.33 -9.84 19.17
N LEU A 63 14.56 -9.58 20.44
CA LEU A 63 15.88 -9.32 21.02
C LEU A 63 16.37 -10.51 21.84
N GLU A 64 17.61 -10.45 22.25
CA GLU A 64 18.19 -11.26 23.32
C GLU A 64 18.87 -10.32 24.32
N GLU A 65 18.55 -10.51 25.60
CA GLU A 65 19.22 -9.81 26.69
C GLU A 65 20.30 -10.70 27.30
N ASN A 66 21.50 -10.13 27.49
CA ASN A 66 22.58 -10.78 28.21
C ASN A 66 23.34 -9.73 29.05
N GLU A 67 23.42 -9.95 30.36
CA GLU A 67 24.09 -9.06 31.33
C GLU A 67 23.66 -7.59 31.23
N GLY A 68 22.36 -7.32 31.06
CA GLY A 68 21.80 -5.98 30.96
C GLY A 68 21.98 -5.30 29.59
N ARG A 69 22.45 -6.04 28.59
CA ARG A 69 22.65 -5.55 27.21
C ARG A 69 21.76 -6.30 26.26
N PHE A 70 21.10 -5.57 25.38
CA PHE A 70 20.16 -6.05 24.38
C PHE A 70 20.83 -6.10 23.01
N ARG A 71 20.54 -7.16 22.26
CA ARG A 71 20.93 -7.31 20.86
C ARG A 71 19.78 -7.88 20.06
N MET A 72 19.65 -7.44 18.82
CA MET A 72 18.67 -8.01 17.90
C MET A 72 19.09 -9.42 17.48
N ARG A 73 18.12 -10.35 17.47
CA ARG A 73 18.36 -11.72 16.98
C ARG A 73 18.54 -11.68 15.46
N GLU A 74 19.53 -12.42 14.96
CA GLU A 74 19.93 -12.43 13.55
C GLU A 74 18.75 -12.74 12.59
N GLU A 75 17.87 -13.67 12.97
CA GLU A 75 16.71 -14.05 12.17
C GLU A 75 15.68 -12.93 11.96
N HIS A 76 15.70 -11.88 12.76
CA HIS A 76 14.79 -10.73 12.69
C HIS A 76 15.38 -9.50 12.00
N GLN A 77 16.72 -9.42 11.86
CA GLN A 77 17.42 -8.27 11.28
C GLN A 77 16.93 -8.00 9.84
N GLY A 78 17.11 -8.95 8.93
CA GLY A 78 16.66 -8.82 7.55
C GLY A 78 15.15 -8.51 7.43
N PRO A 79 14.27 -9.35 8.02
CA PRO A 79 12.83 -9.15 7.92
C PRO A 79 12.32 -7.82 8.49
N LEU A 80 12.97 -7.22 9.47
CA LEU A 80 12.48 -5.99 10.10
C LEU A 80 13.23 -4.72 9.68
N LEU A 81 14.53 -4.83 9.33
CA LEU A 81 15.37 -3.66 9.08
C LEU A 81 15.80 -3.48 7.62
N ASP A 82 15.88 -4.56 6.84
CA ASP A 82 16.35 -4.47 5.44
C ASP A 82 15.18 -4.42 4.43
N PRO A 83 14.90 -3.26 3.81
CA PRO A 83 13.84 -3.14 2.80
C PRO A 83 14.01 -4.03 1.56
N GLU A 84 15.23 -4.48 1.27
CA GLU A 84 15.51 -5.37 0.13
C GLU A 84 15.37 -6.87 0.49
N HIS A 85 15.22 -7.19 1.77
CA HIS A 85 15.00 -8.56 2.21
C HIS A 85 13.69 -9.13 1.64
N PRO A 86 13.66 -10.38 1.11
CA PRO A 86 12.45 -10.98 0.52
C PRO A 86 11.24 -10.99 1.45
N ASP A 87 11.46 -11.16 2.76
CA ASP A 87 10.42 -11.22 3.79
C ASP A 87 10.28 -9.92 4.58
N TYR A 88 10.78 -8.80 4.06
CA TYR A 88 10.72 -7.51 4.74
C TYR A 88 9.30 -7.14 5.18
N ALA A 89 9.16 -6.87 6.47
CA ALA A 89 7.89 -6.53 7.11
C ALA A 89 7.91 -5.20 7.89
N GLY A 90 9.09 -4.61 8.11
CA GLY A 90 9.26 -3.44 8.97
C GLY A 90 8.31 -2.31 8.64
N GLY A 91 8.21 -1.92 7.36
CA GLY A 91 7.27 -0.89 6.92
C GLY A 91 5.79 -1.25 7.20
N SER A 92 5.42 -2.52 7.05
CA SER A 92 4.04 -2.98 7.34
C SER A 92 3.71 -2.93 8.82
N VAL A 93 4.69 -3.22 9.69
CA VAL A 93 4.53 -3.16 11.16
C VAL A 93 4.37 -1.71 11.61
N VAL A 94 5.23 -0.80 11.13
CA VAL A 94 5.13 0.64 11.44
C VAL A 94 3.77 1.17 10.96
N HIS A 95 3.40 0.89 9.71
CA HIS A 95 2.10 1.30 9.16
C HIS A 95 0.91 0.79 10.00
N ARG A 96 0.95 -0.46 10.46
CA ARG A 96 -0.09 -1.01 11.34
C ARG A 96 -0.16 -0.28 12.67
N CYS A 97 0.97 0.04 13.27
CA CYS A 97 1.03 0.85 14.50
C CYS A 97 0.37 2.21 14.31
N GLU A 98 0.68 2.91 13.22
CA GLU A 98 0.07 4.20 12.86
C GLU A 98 -1.43 4.09 12.65
N LEU A 99 -1.90 3.04 11.95
CA LEU A 99 -3.32 2.77 11.76
C LEU A 99 -4.05 2.59 13.10
N ILE A 100 -3.51 1.80 14.03
CA ILE A 100 -4.10 1.61 15.37
C ILE A 100 -4.23 2.97 16.07
N GLY A 101 -3.21 3.83 15.98
CA GLY A 101 -3.24 5.19 16.50
C GLY A 101 -4.36 6.04 15.90
N SER A 102 -4.51 6.02 14.58
CA SER A 102 -5.56 6.77 13.87
C SER A 102 -6.96 6.24 14.22
N TRP A 103 -7.15 4.93 14.21
CA TRP A 103 -8.42 4.29 14.55
C TRP A 103 -8.86 4.54 15.99
N SER A 104 -7.92 4.61 16.94
CA SER A 104 -8.24 4.92 18.34
C SER A 104 -8.86 6.31 18.53
N ARG A 105 -8.70 7.18 17.54
CA ARG A 105 -9.17 8.56 17.53
C ARG A 105 -10.42 8.77 16.65
N ILE A 106 -11.08 7.72 16.17
CA ILE A 106 -12.26 7.81 15.29
C ILE A 106 -13.38 8.72 15.84
N GLY A 107 -13.46 8.88 17.17
CA GLY A 107 -14.39 9.80 17.82
C GLY A 107 -14.20 11.26 17.34
N GLU A 108 -12.97 11.69 17.12
CA GLU A 108 -12.67 13.03 16.61
C GLU A 108 -13.20 13.23 15.17
N THR A 109 -13.09 12.18 14.35
CA THR A 109 -13.67 12.20 12.99
C THR A 109 -15.19 12.25 13.02
N LEU A 110 -15.84 11.52 13.95
CA LEU A 110 -17.30 11.59 14.12
C LEU A 110 -17.79 12.98 14.52
N GLU A 111 -17.01 13.72 15.32
CA GLU A 111 -17.34 15.06 15.79
C GLU A 111 -17.07 16.13 14.71
N THR A 112 -15.99 15.99 13.96
CA THR A 112 -15.48 17.05 13.07
C THR A 112 -15.76 16.82 11.60
N GLY A 113 -16.04 15.57 11.18
CA GLY A 113 -16.12 15.16 9.78
C GLY A 113 -14.76 15.16 9.08
N LYS A 114 -13.63 15.39 9.78
CA LYS A 114 -12.29 15.44 9.20
C LYS A 114 -11.53 14.15 9.46
N PRO A 115 -10.64 13.72 8.56
CA PRO A 115 -9.75 12.59 8.83
C PRO A 115 -8.79 12.93 9.98
N ILE A 116 -8.28 11.89 10.63
CA ILE A 116 -7.21 12.02 11.64
C ILE A 116 -5.89 12.41 10.99
N GLU A 117 -5.65 11.85 9.81
CA GLU A 117 -4.49 12.12 8.96
C GLU A 117 -4.97 12.11 7.51
N ASP A 118 -4.76 13.18 6.78
CA ASP A 118 -5.15 13.21 5.37
C ASP A 118 -4.00 12.73 4.48
N ARG A 119 -4.06 11.46 4.09
CA ARG A 119 -3.06 10.83 3.21
C ARG A 119 -3.20 11.20 1.74
N THR A 120 -4.25 11.91 1.37
CA THR A 120 -4.41 12.46 0.03
C THR A 120 -3.70 13.82 -0.11
N SER A 121 -3.33 14.45 1.00
CA SER A 121 -2.62 15.73 0.99
C SER A 121 -1.19 15.59 0.43
N GLN A 122 -0.70 16.64 -0.21
CA GLN A 122 0.69 16.71 -0.70
C GLN A 122 1.73 16.71 0.43
N ASP A 123 1.33 17.09 1.64
CA ASP A 123 2.20 17.18 2.81
C ASP A 123 2.31 15.85 3.60
N PHE A 124 1.82 14.74 3.06
CA PHE A 124 1.88 13.45 3.76
C PHE A 124 3.33 12.95 3.93
N GLY A 125 3.89 13.12 5.12
CA GLY A 125 5.28 12.75 5.46
C GLY A 125 5.56 11.25 5.56
N GLY A 126 4.52 10.41 5.63
CA GLY A 126 4.61 8.95 5.76
C GLY A 126 4.79 8.18 4.45
N THR A 127 5.00 8.85 3.33
CA THR A 127 5.01 8.23 1.98
C THR A 127 5.94 7.02 1.88
N ARG A 128 7.19 7.12 2.35
CA ARG A 128 8.17 6.01 2.28
C ARG A 128 7.67 4.75 3.01
N THR A 129 7.31 4.87 4.28
CA THR A 129 6.81 3.77 5.11
C THR A 129 5.55 3.15 4.52
N PHE A 130 4.63 4.00 4.04
CA PHE A 130 3.41 3.57 3.38
C PHE A 130 3.69 2.76 2.11
N ILE A 131 4.53 3.24 1.19
CA ILE A 131 4.88 2.54 -0.04
C ILE A 131 5.58 1.21 0.24
N GLN A 132 6.50 1.16 1.20
CA GLN A 132 7.16 -0.09 1.61
C GLN A 132 6.15 -1.10 2.18
N SER A 133 5.17 -0.64 2.98
CA SER A 133 4.12 -1.50 3.51
C SER A 133 3.22 -2.08 2.42
N MET A 134 2.87 -1.28 1.42
CA MET A 134 2.04 -1.69 0.29
C MET A 134 2.72 -2.76 -0.58
N ARG A 135 4.05 -2.68 -0.76
CA ARG A 135 4.81 -3.64 -1.58
C ARG A 135 4.62 -5.08 -1.11
N ARG A 136 4.79 -5.34 0.19
CA ARG A 136 4.57 -6.69 0.77
C ARG A 136 3.12 -7.14 0.56
N GLY A 137 2.18 -6.27 0.89
CA GLY A 137 0.75 -6.56 0.76
C GLY A 137 0.33 -6.95 -0.66
N ALA A 138 0.91 -6.35 -1.70
CA ALA A 138 0.54 -6.59 -3.08
C ALA A 138 1.11 -7.91 -3.65
N ARG A 139 2.32 -8.35 -3.22
CA ARG A 139 3.04 -9.51 -3.80
C ARG A 139 2.20 -10.78 -3.87
N ALA A 140 1.51 -11.13 -2.79
CA ALA A 140 0.79 -12.40 -2.70
C ALA A 140 -0.40 -12.56 -3.69
N GLY A 141 -0.84 -11.48 -4.34
CA GLY A 141 -1.94 -11.52 -5.31
C GLY A 141 -1.57 -11.02 -6.70
N ALA A 142 -0.37 -10.45 -6.87
CA ALA A 142 0.00 -9.74 -8.10
C ALA A 142 -0.02 -10.65 -9.35
N MET A 143 0.48 -11.88 -9.25
CA MET A 143 0.47 -12.84 -10.37
C MET A 143 -0.95 -13.24 -10.78
N GLY A 144 -1.86 -13.43 -9.81
CA GLY A 144 -3.26 -13.73 -10.10
C GLY A 144 -3.98 -12.56 -10.79
N VAL A 145 -3.72 -11.34 -10.31
CA VAL A 145 -4.21 -10.10 -10.93
C VAL A 145 -3.66 -9.97 -12.35
N ALA A 146 -2.35 -10.15 -12.54
CA ALA A 146 -1.72 -10.08 -13.86
C ALA A 146 -2.32 -11.09 -14.83
N GLY A 147 -2.50 -12.36 -14.42
CA GLY A 147 -3.13 -13.38 -15.23
C GLY A 147 -4.57 -13.01 -15.64
N ALA A 148 -5.37 -12.51 -14.69
CA ALA A 148 -6.75 -12.11 -14.95
C ALA A 148 -6.85 -10.92 -15.93
N VAL A 149 -5.97 -9.93 -15.82
CA VAL A 149 -5.92 -8.76 -16.72
C VAL A 149 -5.41 -9.17 -18.10
N LEU A 150 -4.25 -9.82 -18.17
CA LEU A 150 -3.57 -10.17 -19.42
C LEU A 150 -4.36 -11.16 -20.28
N SER A 151 -5.14 -12.06 -19.66
CA SER A 151 -6.02 -12.97 -20.41
C SER A 151 -7.10 -12.27 -21.26
N ARG A 152 -7.30 -10.97 -21.06
CA ARG A 152 -8.26 -10.12 -21.76
C ARG A 152 -7.60 -9.17 -22.79
N LEU A 153 -6.28 -9.24 -22.93
CA LEU A 153 -5.48 -8.34 -23.74
C LEU A 153 -4.72 -9.09 -24.86
N PRO A 154 -4.26 -8.38 -25.90
CA PRO A 154 -3.34 -8.94 -26.89
C PRO A 154 -1.97 -9.26 -26.26
N GLU A 155 -1.18 -10.09 -26.93
CA GLU A 155 0.23 -10.29 -26.58
C GLU A 155 1.00 -8.96 -26.66
N ASN A 156 1.97 -8.76 -25.75
CA ASN A 156 2.78 -7.54 -25.62
C ASN A 156 1.96 -6.25 -25.44
N ALA A 157 0.80 -6.34 -24.81
CA ALA A 157 -0.08 -5.20 -24.55
C ALA A 157 0.66 -4.06 -23.85
N SER A 158 0.28 -2.82 -24.17
CA SER A 158 0.71 -1.61 -23.47
C SER A 158 -0.23 -1.34 -22.29
N ILE A 159 0.33 -1.25 -21.09
CA ILE A 159 -0.43 -1.04 -19.85
C ILE A 159 0.07 0.23 -19.15
N LEU A 160 -0.86 1.12 -18.80
CA LEU A 160 -0.61 2.21 -17.87
C LEU A 160 -1.08 1.80 -16.47
N ASP A 161 -0.17 1.72 -15.50
CA ASP A 161 -0.47 1.47 -14.09
C ASP A 161 -0.60 2.83 -13.37
N VAL A 162 -1.84 3.28 -13.15
CA VAL A 162 -2.16 4.59 -12.58
C VAL A 162 -2.22 4.49 -11.06
N GLY A 163 -1.41 5.29 -10.37
CA GLY A 163 -1.22 5.15 -8.93
C GLY A 163 -0.50 3.85 -8.59
N GLY A 164 0.48 3.45 -9.42
CA GLY A 164 1.13 2.13 -9.33
C GLY A 164 1.95 1.91 -8.06
N GLY A 165 2.21 2.96 -7.26
CA GLY A 165 2.84 2.88 -5.96
C GLY A 165 4.18 2.13 -6.00
N PRO A 166 4.29 1.00 -5.26
CA PRO A 166 5.52 0.20 -5.23
C PRO A 166 5.81 -0.59 -6.52
N GLY A 167 4.96 -0.51 -7.53
CA GLY A 167 5.12 -1.18 -8.82
C GLY A 167 4.94 -2.70 -8.81
N THR A 168 4.44 -3.28 -7.74
CA THR A 168 4.37 -4.75 -7.60
C THR A 168 3.48 -5.41 -8.65
N ASN A 169 2.36 -4.77 -9.03
CA ASN A 169 1.52 -5.26 -10.13
C ASN A 169 2.16 -5.00 -11.48
N ALA A 170 2.82 -3.86 -11.65
CA ALA A 170 3.59 -3.53 -12.86
C ALA A 170 4.71 -4.56 -13.12
N GLU A 171 5.46 -4.96 -12.07
CA GLU A 171 6.46 -6.04 -12.15
C GLU A 171 5.84 -7.36 -12.63
N ALA A 172 4.65 -7.72 -12.13
CA ALA A 172 3.94 -8.93 -12.54
C ALA A 172 3.44 -8.86 -13.99
N PHE A 173 2.95 -7.70 -14.45
CA PHE A 173 2.55 -7.49 -15.84
C PHE A 173 3.76 -7.56 -16.78
N ALA A 174 4.86 -6.85 -16.44
CA ALA A 174 6.09 -6.85 -17.24
C ALA A 174 6.73 -8.23 -17.31
N GLY A 175 6.79 -8.95 -16.18
CA GLY A 175 7.29 -10.32 -16.13
C GLY A 175 6.47 -11.32 -16.95
N ALA A 176 5.22 -11.01 -17.25
CA ALA A 176 4.34 -11.78 -18.13
C ALA A 176 4.30 -11.25 -19.58
N GLY A 177 5.19 -10.31 -19.95
CA GLY A 177 5.41 -9.86 -21.34
C GLY A 177 4.68 -8.59 -21.75
N ALA A 178 4.00 -7.88 -20.85
CA ALA A 178 3.40 -6.59 -21.16
C ALA A 178 4.45 -5.46 -21.16
N ARG A 179 4.20 -4.40 -21.92
CA ARG A 179 4.92 -3.12 -21.81
C ARG A 179 4.21 -2.25 -20.80
N VAL A 180 4.89 -1.87 -19.72
CA VAL A 180 4.24 -1.20 -18.58
C VAL A 180 4.87 0.16 -18.35
N ILE A 181 4.02 1.16 -18.15
CA ILE A 181 4.38 2.47 -17.60
C ILE A 181 3.71 2.60 -16.25
N VAL A 182 4.50 2.90 -15.21
CA VAL A 182 3.97 3.28 -13.88
C VAL A 182 3.85 4.80 -13.85
N PHE A 183 2.66 5.29 -13.53
CA PHE A 183 2.35 6.69 -13.33
C PHE A 183 1.93 6.94 -11.89
N ASP A 184 2.67 7.79 -11.19
CA ASP A 184 2.38 8.15 -9.80
C ASP A 184 2.94 9.53 -9.48
N ARG A 185 2.66 10.03 -8.27
CA ARG A 185 3.18 11.31 -7.78
C ARG A 185 4.71 11.36 -7.81
N PRO A 186 5.31 12.55 -8.02
CA PRO A 186 6.77 12.68 -8.16
C PRO A 186 7.57 12.06 -7.02
N GLU A 187 7.12 12.20 -5.78
CA GLU A 187 7.79 11.65 -4.60
C GLU A 187 7.75 10.10 -4.55
N VAL A 188 6.67 9.49 -5.07
CA VAL A 188 6.55 8.03 -5.17
C VAL A 188 7.47 7.51 -6.27
N ILE A 189 7.46 8.15 -7.44
CA ILE A 189 8.34 7.78 -8.55
C ILE A 189 9.81 7.92 -8.14
N GLU A 190 10.20 9.03 -7.49
CA GLU A 190 11.58 9.22 -7.03
C GLU A 190 12.02 8.11 -6.07
N LEU A 191 11.12 7.66 -5.20
CA LEU A 191 11.38 6.56 -4.26
C LEU A 191 11.57 5.21 -4.95
N MET A 192 10.84 4.95 -6.05
CA MET A 192 10.71 3.62 -6.65
C MET A 192 11.43 3.47 -7.99
N LYS A 193 11.88 4.55 -8.62
CA LYS A 193 12.41 4.57 -10.00
C LYS A 193 13.52 3.56 -10.25
N ASP A 194 14.50 3.47 -9.37
CA ASP A 194 15.67 2.59 -9.58
C ASP A 194 15.27 1.11 -9.65
N GLN A 195 14.32 0.71 -8.81
CA GLN A 195 13.77 -0.63 -8.80
C GLN A 195 12.94 -0.91 -10.05
N LEU A 196 12.05 0.02 -10.43
CA LEU A 196 11.19 -0.12 -11.61
C LEU A 196 12.01 -0.17 -12.91
N ILE A 197 13.04 0.67 -13.02
CA ILE A 197 13.98 0.64 -14.16
C ILE A 197 14.71 -0.70 -14.24
N LYS A 198 15.19 -1.25 -13.11
CA LYS A 198 15.81 -2.59 -13.07
C LYS A 198 14.87 -3.70 -13.54
N ALA A 199 13.57 -3.54 -13.31
CA ALA A 199 12.53 -4.45 -13.80
C ALA A 199 12.10 -4.19 -15.26
N GLY A 200 12.71 -3.23 -15.95
CA GLY A 200 12.38 -2.86 -17.33
C GLY A 200 11.06 -2.08 -17.46
N ILE A 201 10.63 -1.41 -16.42
CA ILE A 201 9.38 -0.66 -16.34
C ILE A 201 9.67 0.83 -16.51
N GLU A 202 8.95 1.49 -17.41
CA GLU A 202 8.99 2.93 -17.58
C GLU A 202 8.21 3.63 -16.46
N THR A 203 8.66 4.83 -16.07
CA THR A 203 8.03 5.61 -15.01
C THR A 203 7.73 7.02 -15.49
N VAL A 204 6.55 7.53 -15.14
CA VAL A 204 6.14 8.92 -15.40
C VAL A 204 5.61 9.52 -14.11
N ALA A 205 6.14 10.67 -13.74
CA ALA A 205 5.71 11.42 -12.55
C ALA A 205 4.61 12.43 -12.92
N GLY A 206 3.56 12.52 -12.11
CA GLY A 206 2.51 13.51 -12.29
C GLY A 206 1.34 13.32 -11.32
N ASP A 207 0.36 14.22 -11.40
CA ASP A 207 -0.89 14.12 -10.65
C ASP A 207 -2.02 13.63 -11.59
N MET A 208 -2.62 12.49 -11.26
CA MET A 208 -3.71 11.92 -12.04
C MET A 208 -4.96 12.80 -12.06
N ASN A 209 -5.11 13.69 -11.09
CA ASN A 209 -6.20 14.66 -11.05
C ASN A 209 -5.99 15.80 -12.05
N GLU A 210 -4.77 16.05 -12.50
CA GLU A 210 -4.45 17.04 -13.53
C GLU A 210 -4.45 16.43 -14.92
N ALA A 211 -3.59 15.43 -15.14
CA ALA A 211 -3.43 14.77 -16.43
C ALA A 211 -2.93 13.33 -16.29
N LEU A 212 -3.13 12.53 -17.33
CA LEU A 212 -2.50 11.22 -17.50
C LEU A 212 -1.49 11.26 -18.66
N PRO A 213 -0.51 10.35 -18.69
CA PRO A 213 0.37 10.17 -19.84
C PRO A 213 -0.41 10.00 -21.14
N GLU A 214 0.08 10.60 -22.21
CA GLU A 214 -0.54 10.47 -23.53
C GLU A 214 -0.54 8.99 -23.98
N GLY A 215 -1.75 8.48 -24.31
CA GLY A 215 -1.94 7.16 -24.87
C GLY A 215 -1.68 7.09 -26.37
N PRO A 216 -2.21 6.10 -27.06
CA PRO A 216 -3.20 5.17 -26.54
C PRO A 216 -2.60 3.91 -25.86
N PHE A 217 -3.28 3.41 -24.83
CA PHE A 217 -2.92 2.17 -24.12
C PHE A 217 -3.93 1.06 -24.41
N ASP A 218 -3.47 -0.20 -24.49
CA ASP A 218 -4.35 -1.37 -24.58
C ASP A 218 -5.12 -1.61 -23.28
N ALA A 219 -4.50 -1.28 -22.15
CA ALA A 219 -5.16 -1.29 -20.85
C ALA A 219 -4.67 -0.18 -19.93
N ILE A 220 -5.56 0.22 -19.01
CA ILE A 220 -5.21 0.96 -17.80
C ILE A 220 -5.51 0.06 -16.60
N TYR A 221 -4.53 -0.12 -15.72
CA TYR A 221 -4.71 -0.73 -14.43
C TYR A 221 -4.79 0.37 -13.37
N TYR A 222 -5.80 0.30 -12.48
CA TYR A 222 -6.07 1.28 -11.43
C TYR A 222 -6.37 0.53 -10.14
N GLY A 223 -5.32 0.19 -9.41
CA GLY A 223 -5.41 -0.77 -8.31
C GLY A 223 -5.24 -0.14 -6.93
N ASN A 224 -6.23 -0.33 -6.05
CA ASN A 224 -6.24 0.16 -4.67
C ASN A 224 -5.99 1.68 -4.59
N THR A 225 -6.65 2.43 -5.43
CA THR A 225 -6.46 3.88 -5.54
C THR A 225 -7.79 4.64 -5.55
N SER A 226 -8.85 4.08 -6.17
CA SER A 226 -10.15 4.77 -6.27
C SER A 226 -10.78 5.05 -4.89
N HIS A 227 -10.46 4.25 -3.90
CA HIS A 227 -10.90 4.45 -2.52
C HIS A 227 -10.32 5.70 -1.84
N MET A 228 -9.23 6.27 -2.38
CA MET A 228 -8.63 7.50 -1.85
C MET A 228 -9.46 8.74 -2.22
N TYR A 229 -10.30 8.65 -3.21
CA TYR A 229 -11.04 9.77 -3.82
C TYR A 229 -12.55 9.65 -3.62
N GLY A 230 -13.23 10.80 -3.61
CA GLY A 230 -14.68 10.87 -3.54
C GLY A 230 -15.37 10.49 -4.87
N PRO A 231 -16.73 10.39 -4.85
CA PRO A 231 -17.48 9.99 -6.04
C PRO A 231 -17.31 10.92 -7.26
N ALA A 232 -17.20 12.24 -7.03
CA ALA A 232 -17.04 13.20 -8.12
C ALA A 232 -15.68 13.05 -8.81
N GLU A 233 -14.61 12.95 -8.01
CA GLU A 233 -13.25 12.78 -8.48
C GLU A 233 -13.08 11.45 -9.23
N ASN A 234 -13.67 10.36 -8.73
CA ASN A 234 -13.64 9.07 -9.42
C ASN A 234 -14.31 9.10 -10.79
N ARG A 235 -15.46 9.80 -10.93
CA ARG A 235 -16.11 9.96 -12.23
C ARG A 235 -15.23 10.70 -13.24
N GLU A 236 -14.56 11.76 -12.80
CA GLU A 236 -13.63 12.53 -13.64
C GLU A 236 -12.40 11.69 -14.03
N LEU A 237 -11.85 10.93 -13.09
CA LEU A 237 -10.72 10.03 -13.33
C LEU A 237 -11.07 8.93 -14.34
N PHE A 238 -12.24 8.30 -14.24
CA PHE A 238 -12.67 7.27 -15.19
C PHE A 238 -12.89 7.84 -16.60
N ASP A 239 -13.45 9.04 -16.74
CA ASP A 239 -13.58 9.70 -18.04
C ASP A 239 -12.18 10.05 -18.63
N ARG A 240 -11.25 10.52 -17.80
CA ARG A 240 -9.88 10.81 -18.21
C ARG A 240 -9.14 9.54 -18.66
N MET A 241 -9.25 8.44 -17.90
CA MET A 241 -8.67 7.14 -18.25
C MET A 241 -9.22 6.61 -19.57
N ARG A 242 -10.54 6.76 -19.82
CA ARG A 242 -11.14 6.31 -21.07
C ARG A 242 -10.51 6.96 -22.31
N ARG A 243 -10.19 8.25 -22.22
CA ARG A 243 -9.56 8.99 -23.34
C ARG A 243 -8.15 8.52 -23.66
N SER A 244 -7.45 7.91 -22.72
CA SER A 244 -6.09 7.37 -22.90
C SER A 244 -6.07 5.92 -23.40
N LEU A 245 -7.24 5.27 -23.55
CA LEU A 245 -7.37 3.90 -24.04
C LEU A 245 -7.61 3.84 -25.54
N VAL A 246 -7.04 2.82 -26.18
CA VAL A 246 -7.43 2.45 -27.56
C VAL A 246 -8.93 2.14 -27.64
N PRO A 247 -9.56 2.18 -28.84
CA PRO A 247 -10.87 1.56 -29.05
C PRO A 247 -10.84 0.10 -28.59
N ARG A 248 -11.85 -0.32 -27.80
CA ARG A 248 -11.96 -1.62 -27.13
C ARG A 248 -10.87 -1.88 -26.06
N GLY A 249 -10.09 -0.88 -25.67
CA GLY A 249 -9.13 -0.95 -24.58
C GLY A 249 -9.78 -1.28 -23.24
N LEU A 250 -9.03 -1.84 -22.33
CA LEU A 250 -9.50 -2.36 -21.04
C LEU A 250 -9.18 -1.39 -19.90
N LEU A 251 -10.17 -1.02 -19.11
CA LEU A 251 -9.94 -0.53 -17.76
C LEU A 251 -10.08 -1.69 -16.77
N ALA A 252 -9.09 -1.89 -15.92
CA ALA A 252 -9.06 -2.88 -14.86
C ALA A 252 -8.84 -2.17 -13.52
N ILE A 253 -9.87 -2.09 -12.70
CA ILE A 253 -9.83 -1.51 -11.36
C ILE A 253 -9.74 -2.65 -10.35
N ARG A 254 -8.84 -2.57 -9.35
CA ARG A 254 -8.83 -3.51 -8.23
C ARG A 254 -9.20 -2.76 -6.96
N GLU A 255 -10.31 -3.19 -6.31
CA GLU A 255 -10.81 -2.48 -5.13
C GLU A 255 -11.59 -3.35 -4.15
N PHE A 256 -11.75 -2.83 -2.93
CA PHE A 256 -12.72 -3.27 -1.96
C PHE A 256 -14.11 -2.77 -2.35
N VAL A 257 -14.93 -3.66 -2.89
CA VAL A 257 -16.30 -3.29 -3.32
C VAL A 257 -17.27 -3.50 -2.15
N ARG A 258 -17.90 -2.41 -1.69
CA ARG A 258 -18.82 -2.43 -0.55
C ARG A 258 -20.02 -3.35 -0.83
N GLY A 259 -20.34 -4.20 0.14
CA GLY A 259 -21.38 -5.21 0.02
C GLY A 259 -20.95 -6.52 -0.66
N MET A 260 -19.69 -6.61 -1.15
CA MET A 260 -19.15 -7.82 -1.75
C MET A 260 -18.10 -8.54 -0.88
N SER A 261 -17.61 -7.91 0.18
CA SER A 261 -16.77 -8.52 1.23
C SER A 261 -16.93 -7.80 2.57
N GLU A 262 -16.69 -8.52 3.67
CA GLU A 262 -16.67 -7.92 5.02
C GLU A 262 -15.50 -6.93 5.17
N ASP A 263 -14.37 -7.22 4.55
CA ASP A 263 -13.18 -6.36 4.55
C ASP A 263 -13.49 -4.97 3.98
N ALA A 264 -14.41 -4.85 3.01
CA ALA A 264 -14.79 -3.58 2.42
C ALA A 264 -15.45 -2.63 3.43
N ALA A 265 -16.19 -3.15 4.41
CA ALA A 265 -16.82 -2.33 5.46
C ALA A 265 -15.76 -1.78 6.42
N LEU A 266 -14.79 -2.61 6.85
CA LEU A 266 -13.69 -2.18 7.69
C LEU A 266 -12.77 -1.21 6.93
N PHE A 267 -12.55 -1.46 5.65
CA PHE A 267 -11.73 -0.57 4.81
C PHE A 267 -12.38 0.80 4.58
N ALA A 268 -13.73 0.88 4.59
CA ALA A 268 -14.44 2.15 4.57
C ALA A 268 -14.13 3.01 5.80
N VAL A 269 -14.05 2.38 6.99
CA VAL A 269 -13.63 3.08 8.21
C VAL A 269 -12.18 3.54 8.13
N ASN A 270 -11.31 2.72 7.51
CA ASN A 270 -9.93 3.12 7.25
C ASN A 270 -9.86 4.39 6.39
N MET A 271 -10.65 4.47 5.32
CA MET A 271 -10.72 5.67 4.48
C MET A 271 -11.30 6.88 5.23
N LEU A 272 -12.28 6.67 6.09
CA LEU A 272 -12.88 7.72 6.91
C LEU A 272 -11.84 8.43 7.82
N VAL A 273 -10.90 7.68 8.38
CA VAL A 273 -9.87 8.24 9.29
C VAL A 273 -8.61 8.73 8.55
N LEU A 274 -8.42 8.36 7.28
CA LEU A 274 -7.19 8.63 6.53
C LEU A 274 -7.38 9.51 5.29
N THR A 275 -8.61 9.87 4.91
CA THR A 275 -8.86 10.66 3.70
C THR A 275 -9.98 11.65 3.91
N ALA A 276 -9.91 12.80 3.22
CA ALA A 276 -10.97 13.81 3.30
C ALA A 276 -12.26 13.41 2.60
N GLY A 277 -12.23 12.58 1.55
CA GLY A 277 -13.38 12.25 0.72
C GLY A 277 -13.48 10.79 0.28
N GLY A 278 -12.46 9.99 0.58
CA GLY A 278 -12.40 8.60 0.14
C GLY A 278 -13.35 7.65 0.87
N GLY A 279 -13.50 6.46 0.31
CA GLY A 279 -14.39 5.45 0.86
C GLY A 279 -14.35 4.15 0.07
N THR A 280 -15.22 3.21 0.42
CA THR A 280 -15.50 2.03 -0.42
C THR A 280 -16.85 2.21 -1.11
N TYR A 281 -16.95 1.76 -2.34
CA TYR A 281 -18.09 1.99 -3.21
C TYR A 281 -18.76 0.68 -3.59
N THR A 282 -20.08 0.72 -3.85
CA THR A 282 -20.85 -0.48 -4.20
C THR A 282 -20.66 -0.85 -5.67
N ARG A 283 -21.15 -2.02 -6.04
CA ARG A 283 -21.23 -2.46 -7.42
C ARG A 283 -22.00 -1.45 -8.28
N GLU A 284 -23.16 -0.99 -7.79
CA GLU A 284 -24.06 -0.10 -8.48
C GLU A 284 -23.42 1.28 -8.71
N GLU A 285 -22.63 1.78 -7.74
CA GLU A 285 -21.88 3.04 -7.88
C GLU A 285 -20.81 2.91 -8.97
N TYR A 286 -20.03 1.83 -9.00
CA TYR A 286 -19.05 1.58 -10.07
C TYR A 286 -19.72 1.42 -11.44
N GLU A 287 -20.83 0.67 -11.54
CA GLU A 287 -21.58 0.49 -12.78
C GLU A 287 -22.11 1.84 -13.30
N GLU A 288 -22.68 2.67 -12.43
CA GLU A 288 -23.16 4.02 -12.77
C GLU A 288 -22.02 4.91 -13.29
N TRP A 289 -20.90 4.96 -12.56
CA TRP A 289 -19.79 5.85 -12.90
C TRP A 289 -19.10 5.44 -14.19
N LEU A 290 -18.85 4.16 -14.37
CA LEU A 290 -18.21 3.63 -15.57
C LEU A 290 -19.09 3.77 -16.80
N THR A 291 -20.37 3.45 -16.68
CA THR A 291 -21.34 3.65 -17.78
C THR A 291 -21.50 5.14 -18.09
N GLY A 292 -21.57 5.99 -17.08
CA GLY A 292 -21.65 7.46 -17.23
C GLY A 292 -20.41 8.04 -17.92
N ALA A 293 -19.23 7.47 -17.69
CA ALA A 293 -17.99 7.80 -18.39
C ALA A 293 -17.90 7.20 -19.81
N GLY A 294 -18.91 6.40 -20.23
CA GLY A 294 -19.01 5.81 -21.56
C GLY A 294 -18.28 4.47 -21.73
N TYR A 295 -17.99 3.75 -20.65
CA TYR A 295 -17.52 2.36 -20.71
C TYR A 295 -18.69 1.40 -20.90
N GLU A 296 -18.39 0.21 -21.41
CA GLU A 296 -19.31 -0.90 -21.63
C GLU A 296 -18.78 -2.19 -20.98
N GLY A 297 -19.71 -3.15 -20.74
CA GLY A 297 -19.38 -4.50 -20.32
C GLY A 297 -18.72 -4.57 -18.93
N VAL A 298 -19.29 -3.86 -17.94
CA VAL A 298 -18.77 -3.86 -16.57
C VAL A 298 -18.89 -5.26 -15.95
N GLU A 299 -17.76 -5.84 -15.53
CA GLU A 299 -17.65 -7.17 -14.95
C GLU A 299 -16.92 -7.11 -13.61
N PHE A 300 -17.41 -7.86 -12.60
CA PHE A 300 -16.79 -7.96 -11.29
C PHE A 300 -16.26 -9.38 -11.06
N VAL A 301 -14.96 -9.51 -10.81
CA VAL A 301 -14.28 -10.79 -10.59
C VAL A 301 -13.59 -10.76 -9.21
N PRO A 302 -13.90 -11.71 -8.31
CA PRO A 302 -13.24 -11.75 -7.00
C PRO A 302 -11.75 -12.05 -7.14
N VAL A 303 -10.92 -11.37 -6.33
CA VAL A 303 -9.49 -11.67 -6.19
C VAL A 303 -9.31 -12.63 -5.01
N PRO A 304 -8.84 -13.87 -5.22
CA PRO A 304 -8.71 -14.85 -4.14
C PRO A 304 -7.90 -14.34 -2.94
N GLY A 305 -8.40 -14.58 -1.73
CA GLY A 305 -7.70 -14.37 -0.47
C GLY A 305 -7.49 -12.91 -0.05
N ARG A 306 -8.16 -11.92 -0.69
CA ARG A 306 -7.91 -10.49 -0.44
C ARG A 306 -9.12 -9.62 -0.18
N GLY A 307 -10.33 -10.14 -0.18
CA GLY A 307 -11.56 -9.35 -0.02
C GLY A 307 -11.77 -8.27 -1.09
N THR A 308 -10.89 -8.20 -2.11
CA THR A 308 -10.97 -7.25 -3.22
C THR A 308 -11.56 -7.89 -4.47
N HIS A 309 -12.03 -7.05 -5.39
CA HIS A 309 -12.53 -7.45 -6.71
C HIS A 309 -11.77 -6.72 -7.81
N LEU A 310 -11.61 -7.38 -8.96
CA LEU A 310 -11.29 -6.71 -10.22
C LEU A 310 -12.60 -6.27 -10.86
N VAL A 311 -12.69 -4.99 -11.16
CA VAL A 311 -13.78 -4.40 -11.95
C VAL A 311 -13.22 -4.12 -13.32
N PHE A 312 -13.71 -4.83 -14.32
CA PHE A 312 -13.33 -4.65 -15.72
C PHE A 312 -14.38 -3.82 -16.45
N ALA A 313 -13.93 -2.96 -17.36
CA ALA A 313 -14.81 -2.22 -18.26
C ALA A 313 -14.09 -1.96 -19.58
N ARG A 314 -14.82 -1.89 -20.70
CA ARG A 314 -14.26 -1.67 -22.04
C ARG A 314 -14.54 -0.26 -22.53
N ASN A 315 -13.53 0.39 -23.11
CA ASN A 315 -13.73 1.56 -23.92
C ASN A 315 -14.48 1.12 -25.21
N PRO A 316 -15.66 1.67 -25.54
CA PRO A 316 -16.34 1.31 -26.79
C PRO A 316 -15.46 1.67 -28.02
N GLY A 317 -15.72 1.04 -29.13
CA GLY A 317 -14.97 1.24 -30.37
C GLY A 317 -15.35 2.52 -31.11
#